data_b9bab86e2432a1e8c62d15f4f3ce54d9
#
_entry.id   b9bab86e2432a1e8c62d15f4f3ce54d9
#
_cell.length_a   1.000
_cell.length_b   1.000
_cell.length_c   1.000
_cell.angle_alpha   90.00
_cell.angle_beta   90.00
_cell.angle_gamma   90.00
#
_symmetry.space_group_name_H-M   'P 1'
#
loop_
_entity.id
_entity.type
_entity.pdbx_description
1 polymer ?
#
loop_
_entity_poly.entity_id
_entity_poly.type
_entity_poly.pdbx_seq_one_letter_code
_entity_poly.pdbx_strand_id
1 'polypeptide(L)'
;MNAINVRSEIGPLKKVLLHRPGNELLNLTPDSLGRLLFDDIPFLPDAQAEHDEFARVLKENGIEVVYLEDLMASVLELSGDIEDKFIRQFIYEAGITTPKYKNLVYSYLKSFNNKKELVLKTMEGIKLEEISRAKREVEKSLVDLVSEESDFLADPMPNLYFTRDPFASAGNGVILNKMYSVTRSRETIYAEYIFNYHPDFKDSLDKYYDRYLPYHIEGGDVLNLNSHVLAVGISQRTEAAAIDELAKNCFRDPNCKIDTILAFNIPESRAFMHLDTVFTQIDYDKFTYHPGIMDTLQVFEITEGDIPDSDEDLNVKEVNGSLEEILEKYLGREIEVIPCAGGEKISSEREQWNDGTNTLCIAPGVVVVYDRNNITNNILREHGLKVIEVSSAELSRGRGGPRCMSMPLIREDIEELEPNKEEMLETIKIEDFIKVQNINKIDLRGRNFLKLLDYTPEEIRYLLDLSKDLKDKKRRGIEHRYLSGKNIVLLFEKTSTRTRCAFEVAGMDLGMGVTYLDPGASQMGKKESISDTAKVLGRMYDGIEYRGY
;
A
#
# COMPACT_ATOMS: atom_id res chain seq x y z
N MET A 1 13.61 5.84 -28.51
CA MET A 1 12.51 5.32 -27.65
C MET A 1 12.96 5.55 -26.23
N ASN A 2 12.09 5.99 -25.36
CA ASN A 2 12.44 6.10 -23.94
C ASN A 2 12.77 4.71 -23.41
N ALA A 3 13.75 4.62 -22.54
CA ALA A 3 14.15 3.35 -21.92
C ALA A 3 13.05 2.80 -20.98
N ILE A 4 12.20 3.70 -20.48
CA ILE A 4 10.99 3.40 -19.72
C ILE A 4 9.80 4.13 -20.33
N ASN A 5 8.69 3.41 -20.47
CA ASN A 5 7.40 3.92 -20.88
C ASN A 5 6.30 3.05 -20.25
N VAL A 6 5.78 3.47 -19.09
CA VAL A 6 4.72 2.76 -18.38
C VAL A 6 3.69 3.78 -17.93
N ARG A 7 2.72 4.03 -18.81
CA ARG A 7 1.68 5.05 -18.59
C ARG A 7 0.33 4.47 -18.19
N SER A 8 0.24 3.15 -18.08
CA SER A 8 -0.95 2.46 -17.59
C SER A 8 -0.57 1.09 -17.04
N GLU A 9 -1.44 0.51 -16.20
CA GLU A 9 -1.30 -0.88 -15.75
C GLU A 9 -1.68 -1.90 -16.82
N ILE A 10 -2.48 -1.50 -17.81
CA ILE A 10 -3.14 -2.39 -18.76
C ILE A 10 -2.58 -2.34 -20.19
N GLY A 11 -1.83 -1.29 -20.55
CA GLY A 11 -1.21 -1.19 -21.88
C GLY A 11 -0.40 -2.44 -22.22
N PRO A 12 -0.41 -2.91 -23.50
CA PRO A 12 0.31 -4.12 -23.87
C PRO A 12 1.77 -4.09 -23.40
N LEU A 13 2.11 -5.04 -22.54
CA LEU A 13 3.45 -5.17 -21.95
C LEU A 13 4.45 -5.61 -23.00
N LYS A 14 5.55 -4.88 -23.17
CA LYS A 14 6.60 -5.16 -24.16
C LYS A 14 7.92 -5.59 -23.55
N LYS A 15 8.25 -5.00 -22.37
CA LYS A 15 9.52 -5.31 -21.69
C LYS A 15 9.30 -5.27 -20.17
N VAL A 16 9.81 -6.29 -19.50
CA VAL A 16 9.66 -6.46 -18.06
C VAL A 16 10.96 -6.90 -17.40
N LEU A 17 11.24 -6.35 -16.22
CA LEU A 17 12.35 -6.75 -15.36
C LEU A 17 11.88 -7.78 -14.35
N LEU A 18 12.59 -8.90 -14.29
CA LEU A 18 12.38 -9.98 -13.32
C LEU A 18 13.70 -10.26 -12.56
N HIS A 19 13.58 -11.00 -11.46
CA HIS A 19 14.69 -11.69 -10.82
C HIS A 19 14.27 -13.13 -10.52
N ARG A 20 15.06 -14.09 -11.03
CA ARG A 20 14.80 -15.52 -10.79
C ARG A 20 15.25 -15.90 -9.39
N PRO A 21 14.39 -16.48 -8.54
CA PRO A 21 14.79 -16.92 -7.20
C PRO A 21 16.07 -17.75 -7.23
N GLY A 22 17.02 -17.39 -6.38
CA GLY A 22 18.33 -18.00 -6.29
C GLY A 22 18.68 -18.52 -4.89
N ASN A 23 19.98 -18.63 -4.62
CA ASN A 23 20.49 -19.17 -3.36
C ASN A 23 20.13 -18.33 -2.14
N GLU A 24 19.64 -17.12 -2.30
CA GLU A 24 19.09 -16.30 -1.22
C GLU A 24 17.94 -17.00 -0.49
N LEU A 25 17.15 -17.83 -1.18
CA LEU A 25 16.10 -18.64 -0.57
C LEU A 25 16.64 -19.84 0.24
N LEU A 26 17.81 -20.38 -0.14
CA LEU A 26 18.45 -21.46 0.62
C LEU A 26 19.00 -21.02 1.98
N ASN A 27 19.11 -19.73 2.18
CA ASN A 27 19.63 -19.11 3.39
C ASN A 27 18.52 -18.66 4.37
N LEU A 28 17.26 -18.99 4.07
CA LEU A 28 16.15 -18.83 5.00
C LEU A 28 16.16 -19.94 6.06
N THR A 29 15.99 -19.55 7.31
CA THR A 29 15.81 -20.45 8.46
C THR A 29 14.58 -20.03 9.25
N PRO A 30 13.93 -20.94 10.01
CA PRO A 30 12.76 -20.56 10.81
C PRO A 30 12.99 -19.33 11.70
N ASP A 31 14.18 -19.20 12.29
CA ASP A 31 14.55 -18.09 13.17
C ASP A 31 14.75 -16.76 12.41
N SER A 32 15.08 -16.83 11.12
CA SER A 32 15.31 -15.65 10.29
C SER A 32 14.06 -15.13 9.56
N LEU A 33 12.99 -15.91 9.45
CA LEU A 33 11.79 -15.58 8.67
C LEU A 33 11.22 -14.21 9.06
N GLY A 34 10.94 -13.99 10.34
CA GLY A 34 10.36 -12.72 10.80
C GLY A 34 11.25 -11.52 10.53
N ARG A 35 12.57 -11.65 10.67
CA ARG A 35 13.55 -10.60 10.42
C ARG A 35 13.72 -10.29 8.93
N LEU A 36 13.67 -11.34 8.10
CA LEU A 36 13.80 -11.22 6.63
C LEU A 36 12.46 -10.97 5.94
N LEU A 37 11.37 -10.80 6.71
CA LEU A 37 10.01 -10.52 6.22
C LEU A 37 9.50 -11.59 5.24
N PHE A 38 9.80 -12.84 5.53
CA PHE A 38 9.34 -14.00 4.77
C PHE A 38 8.40 -14.85 5.63
N ASP A 39 7.38 -15.46 5.05
CA ASP A 39 6.35 -16.15 5.84
C ASP A 39 6.56 -17.66 5.95
N ASP A 40 7.29 -18.25 5.00
CA ASP A 40 7.59 -19.69 4.99
C ASP A 40 8.87 -19.95 4.19
N ILE A 41 9.40 -21.16 4.22
CA ILE A 41 10.62 -21.56 3.50
C ILE A 41 10.24 -22.28 2.21
N PRO A 42 10.45 -21.66 1.03
CA PRO A 42 10.18 -22.29 -0.25
C PRO A 42 11.18 -23.40 -0.57
N PHE A 43 10.73 -24.41 -1.29
CA PHE A 43 11.63 -25.38 -1.91
C PHE A 43 12.19 -24.80 -3.23
N LEU A 44 13.45 -24.39 -3.21
CA LEU A 44 14.08 -23.64 -4.29
C LEU A 44 13.92 -24.25 -5.69
N PRO A 45 14.11 -25.57 -5.91
CA PRO A 45 13.95 -26.15 -7.25
C PRO A 45 12.57 -25.94 -7.85
N ASP A 46 11.51 -26.08 -7.02
CA ASP A 46 10.13 -25.89 -7.48
C ASP A 46 9.81 -24.40 -7.64
N ALA A 47 10.26 -23.52 -6.72
CA ALA A 47 10.15 -22.08 -6.87
C ALA A 47 10.81 -21.57 -8.17
N GLN A 48 11.95 -22.14 -8.54
CA GLN A 48 12.62 -21.83 -9.80
C GLN A 48 11.83 -22.33 -11.01
N ALA A 49 11.26 -23.53 -10.94
CA ALA A 49 10.44 -24.08 -12.03
C ALA A 49 9.17 -23.24 -12.24
N GLU A 50 8.50 -22.85 -11.18
CA GLU A 50 7.32 -21.96 -11.20
C GLU A 50 7.68 -20.56 -11.79
N HIS A 51 8.80 -19.99 -11.39
CA HIS A 51 9.27 -18.71 -11.94
C HIS A 51 9.68 -18.83 -13.41
N ASP A 52 10.32 -19.93 -13.81
CA ASP A 52 10.67 -20.20 -15.21
C ASP A 52 9.40 -20.35 -16.06
N GLU A 53 8.33 -20.98 -15.53
CA GLU A 53 7.02 -21.03 -16.17
C GLU A 53 6.43 -19.62 -16.35
N PHE A 54 6.44 -18.80 -15.29
CA PHE A 54 5.99 -17.41 -15.36
C PHE A 54 6.75 -16.63 -16.46
N ALA A 55 8.07 -16.69 -16.46
CA ALA A 55 8.90 -16.03 -17.48
C ALA A 55 8.63 -16.59 -18.90
N ARG A 56 8.37 -17.90 -19.05
CA ARG A 56 8.01 -18.52 -20.32
C ARG A 56 6.67 -17.99 -20.83
N VAL A 57 5.66 -17.92 -19.98
CA VAL A 57 4.33 -17.38 -20.33
C VAL A 57 4.45 -15.94 -20.85
N LEU A 58 5.25 -15.10 -20.20
CA LEU A 58 5.49 -13.73 -20.67
C LEU A 58 6.16 -13.70 -22.05
N LYS A 59 7.20 -14.50 -22.25
CA LYS A 59 7.91 -14.60 -23.56
C LYS A 59 7.02 -15.13 -24.68
N GLU A 60 6.18 -16.13 -24.41
CA GLU A 60 5.21 -16.69 -25.37
C GLU A 60 4.14 -15.68 -25.78
N ASN A 61 3.85 -14.68 -24.92
CA ASN A 61 2.98 -13.55 -25.24
C ASN A 61 3.73 -12.36 -25.87
N GLY A 62 4.98 -12.55 -26.33
CA GLY A 62 5.76 -11.54 -27.06
C GLY A 62 6.41 -10.48 -26.18
N ILE A 63 6.57 -10.73 -24.88
CA ILE A 63 7.15 -9.81 -23.91
C ILE A 63 8.65 -10.10 -23.76
N GLU A 64 9.47 -9.08 -23.90
CA GLU A 64 10.92 -9.17 -23.61
C GLU A 64 11.13 -9.24 -22.09
N VAL A 65 11.72 -10.34 -21.63
CA VAL A 65 12.07 -10.53 -20.21
C VAL A 65 13.56 -10.25 -20.04
N VAL A 66 13.88 -9.30 -19.19
CA VAL A 66 15.26 -8.99 -18.75
C VAL A 66 15.41 -9.31 -17.27
N TYR A 67 16.61 -9.70 -16.86
CA TYR A 67 16.88 -10.09 -15.49
C TYR A 67 17.74 -9.05 -14.76
N LEU A 68 17.39 -8.77 -13.51
CA LEU A 68 18.05 -7.80 -12.64
C LEU A 68 19.55 -8.09 -12.51
N GLU A 69 19.90 -9.34 -12.29
CA GLU A 69 21.29 -9.81 -12.16
C GLU A 69 22.10 -9.63 -13.44
N ASP A 70 21.46 -9.77 -14.62
CA ASP A 70 22.13 -9.59 -15.91
C ASP A 70 22.39 -8.11 -16.21
N LEU A 71 21.40 -7.25 -15.96
CA LEU A 71 21.58 -5.80 -16.11
C LEU A 71 22.64 -5.27 -15.15
N MET A 72 22.62 -5.71 -13.88
CA MET A 72 23.60 -5.29 -12.91
C MET A 72 25.01 -5.80 -13.25
N ALA A 73 25.14 -7.04 -13.70
CA ALA A 73 26.42 -7.60 -14.15
C ALA A 73 27.01 -6.76 -15.29
N SER A 74 26.21 -6.40 -16.29
CA SER A 74 26.65 -5.55 -17.41
C SER A 74 27.13 -4.17 -16.96
N VAL A 75 26.51 -3.60 -15.92
CA VAL A 75 26.97 -2.35 -15.30
C VAL A 75 28.36 -2.50 -14.66
N LEU A 76 28.57 -3.61 -13.95
CA LEU A 76 29.88 -3.87 -13.32
C LEU A 76 31.01 -4.15 -14.33
N GLU A 77 30.67 -4.60 -15.54
CA GLU A 77 31.62 -4.80 -16.64
C GLU A 77 32.07 -3.48 -17.28
N LEU A 78 31.33 -2.38 -17.10
CA LEU A 78 31.67 -1.07 -17.70
C LEU A 78 32.99 -0.50 -17.18
N SER A 79 33.27 -0.66 -15.89
CA SER A 79 34.46 -0.09 -15.24
C SER A 79 34.76 -0.75 -13.90
N GLY A 80 36.04 -0.98 -13.62
CA GLY A 80 36.54 -1.42 -12.31
C GLY A 80 36.21 -0.42 -11.18
N ASP A 81 36.12 0.85 -11.48
CA ASP A 81 35.77 1.89 -10.50
C ASP A 81 34.30 1.78 -10.07
N ILE A 82 33.40 1.44 -11.01
CA ILE A 82 31.97 1.19 -10.71
C ILE A 82 31.84 -0.04 -9.83
N GLU A 83 32.54 -1.11 -10.16
CA GLU A 83 32.57 -2.33 -9.35
C GLU A 83 33.09 -2.06 -7.93
N ASP A 84 34.19 -1.31 -7.79
CA ASP A 84 34.75 -0.97 -6.49
C ASP A 84 33.78 -0.13 -5.66
N LYS A 85 33.11 0.83 -6.30
CA LYS A 85 32.08 1.67 -5.64
C LYS A 85 30.93 0.81 -5.17
N PHE A 86 30.42 -0.10 -6.02
CA PHE A 86 29.34 -1.02 -5.68
C PHE A 86 29.70 -1.91 -4.48
N ILE A 87 30.85 -2.58 -4.52
CA ILE A 87 31.27 -3.48 -3.44
C ILE A 87 31.39 -2.72 -2.11
N ARG A 88 31.96 -1.51 -2.11
CA ARG A 88 32.10 -0.70 -0.90
C ARG A 88 30.75 -0.23 -0.36
N GLN A 89 29.83 0.18 -1.25
CA GLN A 89 28.48 0.57 -0.86
C GLN A 89 27.69 -0.62 -0.31
N PHE A 90 27.76 -1.77 -0.96
CA PHE A 90 27.14 -3.01 -0.48
C PHE A 90 27.63 -3.38 0.93
N ILE A 91 28.94 -3.34 1.17
CA ILE A 91 29.55 -3.59 2.50
C ILE A 91 29.02 -2.61 3.54
N TYR A 92 28.92 -1.33 3.17
CA TYR A 92 28.42 -0.29 4.06
C TYR A 92 26.94 -0.52 4.41
N GLU A 93 26.09 -0.77 3.41
CA GLU A 93 24.66 -1.00 3.58
C GLU A 93 24.34 -2.35 4.24
N ALA A 94 25.23 -3.34 4.13
CA ALA A 94 25.15 -4.58 4.90
C ALA A 94 25.44 -4.41 6.40
N GLY A 95 25.79 -3.18 6.84
CA GLY A 95 26.08 -2.92 8.25
C GLY A 95 27.43 -3.49 8.74
N ILE A 96 28.31 -3.88 7.82
CA ILE A 96 29.64 -4.40 8.17
C ILE A 96 30.53 -3.24 8.57
N THR A 97 30.69 -3.01 9.88
CA THR A 97 31.41 -1.84 10.42
C THR A 97 32.88 -2.09 10.70
N THR A 98 33.26 -3.30 11.08
CA THR A 98 34.60 -3.68 11.50
C THR A 98 35.60 -3.64 10.33
N PRO A 99 36.72 -2.90 10.40
CA PRO A 99 37.67 -2.78 9.29
C PRO A 99 38.18 -4.13 8.77
N LYS A 100 38.41 -5.09 9.67
CA LYS A 100 38.81 -6.44 9.35
C LYS A 100 37.83 -7.11 8.39
N TYR A 101 36.53 -7.14 8.74
CA TYR A 101 35.50 -7.77 7.91
C TYR A 101 35.24 -6.99 6.63
N LYS A 102 35.29 -5.65 6.65
CA LYS A 102 35.22 -4.85 5.42
C LYS A 102 36.26 -5.28 4.40
N ASN A 103 37.52 -5.42 4.82
CA ASN A 103 38.62 -5.81 3.94
C ASN A 103 38.49 -7.27 3.45
N LEU A 104 38.05 -8.17 4.32
CA LEU A 104 37.86 -9.56 3.95
C LEU A 104 36.73 -9.74 2.94
N VAL A 105 35.57 -9.14 3.19
CA VAL A 105 34.40 -9.17 2.28
C VAL A 105 34.75 -8.50 0.95
N TYR A 106 35.42 -7.34 0.99
CA TYR A 106 35.89 -6.68 -0.23
C TYR A 106 36.79 -7.61 -1.07
N SER A 107 37.82 -8.21 -0.45
CA SER A 107 38.72 -9.12 -1.14
C SER A 107 38.02 -10.37 -1.67
N TYR A 108 37.05 -10.88 -0.92
CA TYR A 108 36.24 -12.02 -1.32
C TYR A 108 35.40 -11.69 -2.56
N LEU A 109 34.63 -10.60 -2.55
CA LEU A 109 33.82 -10.18 -3.68
C LEU A 109 34.66 -9.82 -4.91
N LYS A 110 35.83 -9.20 -4.73
CA LYS A 110 36.78 -8.92 -5.83
C LYS A 110 37.41 -10.17 -6.43
N SER A 111 37.34 -11.32 -5.77
CA SER A 111 37.86 -12.59 -6.32
C SER A 111 36.99 -13.23 -7.39
N PHE A 112 35.73 -12.76 -7.54
CA PHE A 112 34.82 -13.22 -8.56
C PHE A 112 35.20 -12.65 -9.93
N ASN A 113 35.60 -13.52 -10.87
CA ASN A 113 35.90 -13.11 -12.23
C ASN A 113 34.62 -12.84 -13.05
N ASN A 114 33.57 -13.60 -12.79
CA ASN A 114 32.26 -13.45 -13.43
C ASN A 114 31.42 -12.43 -12.64
N LYS A 115 31.02 -11.33 -13.30
CA LYS A 115 30.26 -10.26 -12.64
C LYS A 115 28.86 -10.68 -12.24
N LYS A 116 28.22 -11.57 -13.00
CA LYS A 116 26.91 -12.15 -12.62
C LYS A 116 27.04 -12.98 -11.35
N GLU A 117 28.08 -13.79 -11.20
CA GLU A 117 28.32 -14.56 -9.97
C GLU A 117 28.56 -13.64 -8.78
N LEU A 118 29.31 -12.52 -8.98
CA LEU A 118 29.50 -11.50 -7.94
C LEU A 118 28.14 -10.91 -7.50
N VAL A 119 27.29 -10.50 -8.46
CA VAL A 119 25.97 -9.94 -8.19
C VAL A 119 25.11 -10.95 -7.43
N LEU A 120 24.98 -12.17 -7.94
CA LEU A 120 24.21 -13.25 -7.29
C LEU A 120 24.73 -13.53 -5.87
N LYS A 121 26.06 -13.47 -5.66
CA LYS A 121 26.63 -13.65 -4.31
C LYS A 121 26.22 -12.54 -3.34
N THR A 122 26.09 -11.31 -3.80
CA THR A 122 25.59 -10.21 -2.95
C THR A 122 24.10 -10.38 -2.62
N MET A 123 23.30 -10.99 -3.49
CA MET A 123 21.87 -11.32 -3.25
C MET A 123 21.74 -12.51 -2.30
N GLU A 124 22.55 -13.56 -2.50
CA GLU A 124 22.59 -14.76 -1.65
C GLU A 124 22.94 -14.47 -0.19
N GLY A 125 23.70 -13.38 0.04
CA GLY A 125 24.28 -13.07 1.33
C GLY A 125 25.67 -13.68 1.51
N ILE A 126 26.38 -13.28 2.57
CA ILE A 126 27.76 -13.70 2.84
C ILE A 126 27.85 -14.32 4.21
N LYS A 127 28.18 -15.61 4.26
CA LYS A 127 28.37 -16.35 5.51
C LYS A 127 29.75 -16.09 6.10
N LEU A 128 29.82 -16.07 7.43
CA LEU A 128 31.08 -15.92 8.14
C LEU A 128 32.07 -17.05 7.80
N GLU A 129 31.58 -18.27 7.65
CA GLU A 129 32.43 -19.43 7.32
C GLU A 129 33.10 -19.33 5.93
N GLU A 130 32.47 -18.71 4.95
CA GLU A 130 33.05 -18.52 3.61
C GLU A 130 34.29 -17.65 3.63
N ILE A 131 34.26 -16.62 4.47
CA ILE A 131 35.38 -15.69 4.67
C ILE A 131 36.49 -16.34 5.51
N SER A 132 36.11 -17.10 6.54
CA SER A 132 37.05 -17.73 7.46
C SER A 132 37.85 -18.86 6.84
N ARG A 133 37.25 -19.61 5.91
CA ARG A 133 37.95 -20.69 5.15
C ARG A 133 39.04 -20.16 4.21
N ALA A 134 38.90 -18.92 3.76
CA ALA A 134 39.90 -18.28 2.88
C ALA A 134 41.19 -17.86 3.62
N LYS A 135 41.16 -17.74 4.98
CA LYS A 135 42.32 -17.42 5.81
C LYS A 135 42.30 -18.23 7.11
N ARG A 136 43.21 -19.18 7.25
CA ARG A 136 43.30 -20.13 8.37
C ARG A 136 43.60 -19.55 9.75
N GLU A 137 43.93 -18.27 9.87
CA GLU A 137 44.22 -17.58 11.14
C GLU A 137 43.56 -16.20 11.15
N VAL A 138 42.36 -16.12 11.67
CA VAL A 138 41.72 -14.84 11.97
C VAL A 138 41.80 -14.62 13.47
N GLU A 139 42.62 -13.64 13.94
CA GLU A 139 42.60 -13.22 15.34
C GLU A 139 41.17 -12.82 15.74
N LYS A 140 40.69 -13.39 16.84
CA LYS A 140 39.34 -13.09 17.35
C LYS A 140 39.31 -11.68 17.90
N SER A 141 38.42 -10.85 17.40
CA SER A 141 38.13 -9.53 17.97
C SER A 141 37.08 -9.67 19.09
N LEU A 142 36.85 -8.61 19.87
CA LEU A 142 35.81 -8.61 20.90
C LEU A 142 34.43 -8.88 20.29
N VAL A 143 34.18 -8.39 19.09
CA VAL A 143 32.93 -8.64 18.33
C VAL A 143 32.75 -10.14 18.05
N ASP A 144 33.82 -10.85 17.68
CA ASP A 144 33.80 -12.30 17.42
C ASP A 144 33.54 -13.14 18.70
N LEU A 145 33.72 -12.51 19.88
CA LEU A 145 33.55 -13.18 21.17
C LEU A 145 32.21 -12.89 21.85
N VAL A 146 31.54 -11.80 21.48
CA VAL A 146 30.36 -11.27 22.20
C VAL A 146 29.11 -11.16 21.30
N SER A 147 29.26 -11.17 19.96
CA SER A 147 28.09 -11.19 19.09
C SER A 147 27.37 -12.51 19.19
N GLU A 148 26.06 -12.46 19.39
CA GLU A 148 25.18 -13.60 19.16
C GLU A 148 25.48 -14.14 17.77
N GLU A 149 25.61 -15.45 17.63
CA GLU A 149 26.06 -16.15 16.44
C GLU A 149 25.12 -15.90 15.26
N SER A 150 25.30 -14.78 14.55
CA SER A 150 24.75 -14.65 13.20
C SER A 150 25.68 -15.37 12.25
N ASP A 151 25.18 -16.38 11.57
CA ASP A 151 25.91 -17.10 10.53
C ASP A 151 26.29 -16.19 9.36
N PHE A 152 25.68 -15.01 9.25
CA PHE A 152 25.84 -14.07 8.14
C PHE A 152 26.57 -12.79 8.54
N LEU A 153 27.55 -12.40 7.72
CA LEU A 153 28.14 -11.04 7.71
C LEU A 153 27.27 -10.07 6.90
N ALA A 154 26.64 -10.57 5.84
CA ALA A 154 25.63 -9.87 5.08
C ALA A 154 24.44 -10.79 4.88
N ASP A 155 23.27 -10.36 5.33
CA ASP A 155 22.04 -11.14 5.19
C ASP A 155 21.67 -11.43 3.74
N PRO A 156 20.99 -12.55 3.44
CA PRO A 156 20.39 -12.78 2.13
C PRO A 156 19.25 -11.79 1.84
N MET A 157 18.87 -11.67 0.58
CA MET A 157 17.78 -10.81 0.11
C MET A 157 16.64 -11.67 -0.50
N PRO A 158 15.92 -12.47 0.29
CA PRO A 158 14.97 -13.46 -0.23
C PRO A 158 13.76 -12.83 -0.93
N ASN A 159 13.43 -11.56 -0.63
CA ASN A 159 12.29 -10.87 -1.25
C ASN A 159 12.63 -10.25 -2.62
N LEU A 160 13.86 -10.37 -3.11
CA LEU A 160 14.30 -9.65 -4.31
C LEU A 160 13.61 -10.12 -5.60
N TYR A 161 13.05 -11.34 -5.63
CA TYR A 161 12.24 -11.79 -6.77
C TYR A 161 10.92 -11.01 -6.91
N PHE A 162 10.50 -10.26 -5.88
CA PHE A 162 9.48 -9.23 -5.99
C PHE A 162 10.10 -7.91 -6.48
N THR A 163 10.42 -7.87 -7.77
CA THR A 163 11.12 -6.74 -8.38
C THR A 163 10.31 -5.46 -8.40
N ARG A 164 9.01 -5.52 -8.08
CA ARG A 164 8.13 -4.37 -8.02
C ARG A 164 8.43 -3.46 -6.82
N ASP A 165 8.73 -4.04 -5.66
CA ASP A 165 8.79 -3.28 -4.41
C ASP A 165 10.00 -2.34 -4.30
N PRO A 166 11.24 -2.74 -4.64
CA PRO A 166 12.41 -1.88 -4.45
C PRO A 166 12.51 -0.73 -5.44
N PHE A 167 11.77 -0.78 -6.55
CA PHE A 167 11.74 0.28 -7.56
C PHE A 167 10.51 0.12 -8.46
N ALA A 168 9.93 1.24 -8.91
CA ALA A 168 8.74 1.24 -9.74
C ALA A 168 8.90 2.16 -10.94
N SER A 169 8.22 1.85 -12.03
CA SER A 169 8.07 2.74 -13.17
C SER A 169 6.83 3.63 -13.00
N ALA A 170 6.97 4.90 -13.32
CA ALA A 170 5.89 5.87 -13.36
C ALA A 170 6.02 6.71 -14.64
N GLY A 171 5.03 6.64 -15.54
CA GLY A 171 5.08 7.34 -16.82
C GLY A 171 6.33 6.99 -17.64
N ASN A 172 7.20 7.97 -17.84
CA ASN A 172 8.48 7.85 -18.55
C ASN A 172 9.70 7.78 -17.64
N GLY A 173 9.50 7.72 -16.32
CA GLY A 173 10.56 7.70 -15.33
C GLY A 173 10.44 6.57 -14.32
N VAL A 174 11.26 6.66 -13.27
CA VAL A 174 11.34 5.67 -12.19
C VAL A 174 11.26 6.32 -10.81
N ILE A 175 10.81 5.50 -9.89
CA ILE A 175 10.81 5.75 -8.45
C ILE A 175 11.84 4.80 -7.85
N LEU A 176 12.97 5.33 -7.36
CA LEU A 176 13.94 4.56 -6.58
C LEU A 176 13.47 4.56 -5.13
N ASN A 177 12.94 3.43 -4.69
CA ASN A 177 12.18 3.38 -3.47
C ASN A 177 13.04 3.45 -2.21
N LYS A 178 12.51 4.11 -1.19
CA LYS A 178 12.96 4.00 0.19
C LYS A 178 12.14 2.91 0.85
N MET A 179 12.75 1.76 1.09
CA MET A 179 12.04 0.64 1.72
C MET A 179 11.68 0.94 3.18
N TYR A 180 10.49 0.52 3.59
CA TYR A 180 10.04 0.57 4.99
C TYR A 180 10.97 -0.20 5.92
N SER A 181 11.32 -1.42 5.53
CA SER A 181 12.22 -2.26 6.32
C SER A 181 13.68 -2.00 6.00
N VAL A 182 14.47 -1.74 7.03
CA VAL A 182 15.95 -1.63 6.92
C VAL A 182 16.54 -2.90 6.28
N THR A 183 15.99 -4.08 6.57
CA THR A 183 16.46 -5.35 6.01
C THR A 183 16.35 -5.39 4.49
N ARG A 184 15.28 -4.81 3.91
CA ARG A 184 15.06 -4.73 2.46
C ARG A 184 15.72 -3.52 1.79
N SER A 185 16.22 -2.56 2.54
CA SER A 185 16.80 -1.31 1.98
C SER A 185 17.93 -1.57 0.98
N ARG A 186 18.71 -2.65 1.17
CA ARG A 186 19.79 -3.04 0.24
C ARG A 186 19.30 -3.52 -1.12
N GLU A 187 18.05 -3.98 -1.21
CA GLU A 187 17.47 -4.45 -2.49
C GLU A 187 17.46 -3.33 -3.55
N THR A 188 17.38 -2.08 -3.13
CA THR A 188 17.32 -0.92 -4.01
C THR A 188 18.68 -0.52 -4.61
N ILE A 189 19.80 -1.07 -4.12
CA ILE A 189 21.15 -0.75 -4.62
C ILE A 189 21.32 -1.14 -6.10
N TYR A 190 20.72 -2.26 -6.53
CA TYR A 190 20.85 -2.72 -7.90
C TYR A 190 20.22 -1.75 -8.89
N ALA A 191 19.00 -1.27 -8.59
CA ALA A 191 18.34 -0.27 -9.41
C ALA A 191 19.10 1.06 -9.45
N GLU A 192 19.68 1.50 -8.32
CA GLU A 192 20.53 2.69 -8.27
C GLU A 192 21.67 2.60 -9.27
N TYR A 193 22.37 1.47 -9.32
CA TYR A 193 23.48 1.27 -10.26
C TYR A 193 23.03 1.09 -11.70
N ILE A 194 21.97 0.31 -11.95
CA ILE A 194 21.42 0.10 -13.29
C ILE A 194 20.98 1.44 -13.87
N PHE A 195 20.16 2.20 -13.18
CA PHE A 195 19.60 3.45 -13.71
C PHE A 195 20.60 4.62 -13.75
N ASN A 196 21.71 4.54 -12.99
CA ASN A 196 22.76 5.55 -13.07
C ASN A 196 23.83 5.26 -14.13
N TYR A 197 24.09 3.99 -14.44
CA TYR A 197 25.29 3.63 -15.20
C TYR A 197 25.01 2.78 -16.45
N HIS A 198 23.91 2.01 -16.48
CA HIS A 198 23.62 1.16 -17.65
C HIS A 198 23.35 2.03 -18.90
N PRO A 199 23.97 1.72 -20.06
CA PRO A 199 23.86 2.56 -21.27
C PRO A 199 22.44 2.83 -21.74
N ASP A 200 21.52 1.88 -21.55
CA ASP A 200 20.12 2.02 -21.99
C ASP A 200 19.33 3.02 -21.13
N PHE A 201 19.74 3.28 -19.89
CA PHE A 201 18.97 4.05 -18.94
C PHE A 201 19.59 5.38 -18.54
N LYS A 202 20.93 5.41 -18.37
CA LYS A 202 21.66 6.46 -17.66
C LYS A 202 21.36 7.78 -18.39
N ASP A 203 21.12 8.38 -19.20
CA ASP A 203 20.95 9.72 -19.78
C ASP A 203 19.52 9.93 -20.35
N SER A 204 18.61 8.97 -20.13
CA SER A 204 17.29 8.96 -20.76
C SER A 204 16.15 8.75 -19.77
N LEU A 205 16.42 8.88 -18.48
CA LEU A 205 15.49 8.48 -17.42
C LEU A 205 15.30 9.59 -16.39
N ASP A 206 14.05 10.00 -16.20
CA ASP A 206 13.65 10.88 -15.10
C ASP A 206 13.46 10.06 -13.81
N LYS A 207 13.89 10.61 -12.68
CA LYS A 207 13.76 9.98 -11.36
C LYS A 207 12.83 10.82 -10.53
N TYR A 208 11.66 10.27 -10.23
CA TYR A 208 10.62 10.96 -9.48
C TYR A 208 10.74 10.77 -7.97
N TYR A 209 11.54 9.78 -7.53
CA TYR A 209 11.86 9.57 -6.12
C TYR A 209 13.28 9.01 -5.97
N ASP A 210 13.92 9.31 -4.82
CA ASP A 210 15.26 8.83 -4.52
C ASP A 210 15.28 8.04 -3.21
N ARG A 211 15.98 6.93 -3.19
CA ARG A 211 16.10 6.02 -2.04
C ARG A 211 16.71 6.66 -0.78
N TYR A 212 17.33 7.83 -0.90
CA TYR A 212 17.92 8.57 0.21
C TYR A 212 16.97 9.59 0.83
N LEU A 213 15.80 9.81 0.27
CA LEU A 213 14.77 10.64 0.88
C LEU A 213 14.31 10.05 2.23
N PRO A 214 13.82 10.88 3.17
CA PRO A 214 13.53 10.42 4.53
C PRO A 214 12.34 9.48 4.64
N TYR A 215 11.33 9.62 3.79
CA TYR A 215 10.06 8.92 3.86
C TYR A 215 10.08 7.63 3.01
N HIS A 216 9.44 6.57 3.51
CA HIS A 216 9.40 5.32 2.77
C HIS A 216 8.23 5.24 1.77
N ILE A 217 8.52 4.62 0.63
CA ILE A 217 7.59 4.28 -0.44
C ILE A 217 8.03 2.96 -1.06
N GLU A 218 7.09 2.07 -1.34
CA GLU A 218 7.34 0.80 -2.02
C GLU A 218 6.49 0.67 -3.30
N GLY A 219 7.02 0.01 -4.31
CA GLY A 219 6.41 0.01 -5.66
C GLY A 219 5.11 -0.78 -5.78
N GLY A 220 4.81 -1.66 -4.82
CA GLY A 220 3.51 -2.31 -4.72
C GLY A 220 2.35 -1.34 -4.48
N ASP A 221 2.65 -0.17 -3.93
CA ASP A 221 1.67 0.91 -3.72
C ASP A 221 1.48 1.82 -4.95
N VAL A 222 2.28 1.67 -6.00
CA VAL A 222 2.27 2.59 -7.16
C VAL A 222 1.61 1.92 -8.37
N LEU A 223 0.49 2.48 -8.84
CA LEU A 223 -0.26 2.01 -10.01
C LEU A 223 -0.46 3.16 -11.01
N ASN A 224 -0.01 2.95 -12.26
CA ASN A 224 -0.27 3.88 -13.36
C ASN A 224 -1.67 3.62 -13.91
N LEU A 225 -2.66 4.46 -13.60
CA LEU A 225 -4.03 4.27 -14.10
C LEU A 225 -4.17 4.70 -15.57
N ASN A 226 -3.60 5.86 -15.90
CA ASN A 226 -3.43 6.38 -17.26
C ASN A 226 -2.22 7.32 -17.31
N SER A 227 -1.98 8.01 -18.43
CA SER A 227 -0.81 8.88 -18.60
C SER A 227 -0.79 10.09 -17.66
N HIS A 228 -1.94 10.47 -17.09
CA HIS A 228 -2.13 11.64 -16.24
C HIS A 228 -2.35 11.30 -14.77
N VAL A 229 -2.85 10.10 -14.48
CA VAL A 229 -3.30 9.72 -13.13
C VAL A 229 -2.48 8.57 -12.58
N LEU A 230 -1.83 8.81 -11.45
CA LEU A 230 -1.12 7.81 -10.67
C LEU A 230 -1.93 7.49 -9.41
N ALA A 231 -2.26 6.23 -9.16
CA ALA A 231 -2.80 5.81 -7.88
C ALA A 231 -1.66 5.36 -6.96
N VAL A 232 -1.65 5.86 -5.72
CA VAL A 232 -0.62 5.51 -4.73
C VAL A 232 -1.26 5.14 -3.40
N GLY A 233 -0.91 3.97 -2.86
CA GLY A 233 -1.40 3.52 -1.55
C GLY A 233 -0.73 4.27 -0.40
N ILE A 234 -1.50 4.75 0.57
CA ILE A 234 -1.02 5.05 1.91
C ILE A 234 -1.20 3.76 2.70
N SER A 235 -0.10 3.11 3.05
CA SER A 235 -0.09 1.76 3.61
C SER A 235 0.88 1.64 4.77
N GLN A 236 1.08 0.43 5.29
CA GLN A 236 2.18 0.16 6.22
C GLN A 236 3.55 0.47 5.61
N ARG A 237 3.67 0.41 4.28
CA ARG A 237 4.94 0.47 3.53
C ARG A 237 5.17 1.81 2.85
N THR A 238 4.15 2.63 2.68
CA THR A 238 4.24 3.94 2.01
C THR A 238 3.62 5.03 2.89
N GLU A 239 4.43 6.03 3.22
CA GLU A 239 4.03 7.18 4.02
C GLU A 239 3.38 8.26 3.14
N ALA A 240 2.37 8.98 3.68
CA ALA A 240 1.75 10.09 2.99
C ALA A 240 2.76 11.18 2.58
N ALA A 241 3.75 11.46 3.43
CA ALA A 241 4.81 12.43 3.12
C ALA A 241 5.70 12.01 1.93
N ALA A 242 5.85 10.69 1.69
CA ALA A 242 6.55 10.22 0.49
C ALA A 242 5.73 10.49 -0.78
N ILE A 243 4.40 10.40 -0.69
CA ILE A 243 3.50 10.72 -1.81
C ILE A 243 3.54 12.20 -2.13
N ASP A 244 3.60 13.09 -1.14
CA ASP A 244 3.77 14.53 -1.34
C ASP A 244 5.08 14.85 -2.09
N GLU A 245 6.20 14.23 -1.69
CA GLU A 245 7.48 14.40 -2.38
C GLU A 245 7.45 13.85 -3.82
N LEU A 246 6.83 12.70 -4.02
CA LEU A 246 6.62 12.13 -5.35
C LEU A 246 5.78 13.07 -6.24
N ALA A 247 4.68 13.60 -5.71
CA ALA A 247 3.80 14.53 -6.41
C ALA A 247 4.54 15.78 -6.86
N LYS A 248 5.29 16.43 -5.97
CA LYS A 248 6.11 17.60 -6.28
C LYS A 248 7.11 17.33 -7.40
N ASN A 249 7.78 16.18 -7.35
CA ASN A 249 8.76 15.82 -8.36
C ASN A 249 8.11 15.52 -9.73
N CYS A 250 6.96 14.85 -9.75
CA CYS A 250 6.21 14.59 -10.98
C CYS A 250 5.69 15.91 -11.61
N PHE A 251 5.06 16.78 -10.82
CA PHE A 251 4.41 18.00 -11.32
C PHE A 251 5.43 19.05 -11.77
N ARG A 252 6.63 19.08 -11.20
CA ARG A 252 7.70 20.02 -11.60
C ARG A 252 8.48 19.59 -12.83
N ASP A 253 8.40 18.33 -13.22
CA ASP A 253 9.10 17.85 -14.42
C ASP A 253 8.25 18.08 -15.67
N PRO A 254 8.69 18.95 -16.60
CA PRO A 254 7.94 19.24 -17.81
C PRO A 254 7.80 18.03 -18.76
N ASN A 255 8.56 16.97 -18.56
CA ASN A 255 8.47 15.75 -19.34
C ASN A 255 7.48 14.74 -18.73
N CYS A 256 7.13 14.91 -17.46
CA CYS A 256 6.14 14.10 -16.77
C CYS A 256 4.73 14.53 -17.19
N LYS A 257 3.91 13.56 -17.59
CA LYS A 257 2.50 13.84 -17.91
C LYS A 257 1.57 13.64 -16.71
N ILE A 258 2.07 13.06 -15.62
CA ILE A 258 1.29 12.84 -14.41
C ILE A 258 1.01 14.20 -13.79
N ASP A 259 -0.26 14.59 -13.75
CA ASP A 259 -0.74 15.86 -13.19
C ASP A 259 -1.71 15.64 -12.00
N THR A 260 -2.03 14.39 -11.72
CA THR A 260 -2.94 14.00 -10.65
C THR A 260 -2.43 12.73 -9.95
N ILE A 261 -2.35 12.77 -8.63
CA ILE A 261 -2.12 11.58 -7.80
C ILE A 261 -3.36 11.30 -6.96
N LEU A 262 -3.85 10.06 -7.04
CA LEU A 262 -4.91 9.56 -6.17
C LEU A 262 -4.27 8.76 -5.03
N ALA A 263 -4.27 9.31 -3.83
CA ALA A 263 -3.74 8.63 -2.65
C ALA A 263 -4.83 7.80 -1.97
N PHE A 264 -4.67 6.48 -1.98
CA PHE A 264 -5.60 5.50 -1.41
C PHE A 264 -5.18 5.13 0.00
N ASN A 265 -5.90 5.59 1.02
CA ASN A 265 -5.63 5.25 2.40
C ASN A 265 -6.23 3.86 2.72
N ILE A 266 -5.40 2.83 2.66
CA ILE A 266 -5.80 1.45 2.94
C ILE A 266 -5.53 1.07 4.41
N PRO A 267 -6.27 0.08 4.97
CA PRO A 267 -6.04 -0.34 6.36
C PRO A 267 -4.63 -0.91 6.56
N GLU A 268 -3.94 -0.44 7.59
CA GLU A 268 -2.63 -0.99 7.97
C GLU A 268 -2.77 -2.40 8.53
N SER A 269 -2.48 -3.39 7.73
CA SER A 269 -2.42 -4.77 8.14
C SER A 269 -1.42 -5.56 7.29
N ARG A 270 -0.88 -6.67 7.84
CA ARG A 270 0.02 -7.55 7.07
C ARG A 270 -0.68 -8.18 5.85
N ALA A 271 -1.99 -8.35 5.89
CA ALA A 271 -2.77 -8.87 4.77
C ALA A 271 -2.89 -7.84 3.62
N PHE A 272 -2.77 -6.55 3.93
CA PHE A 272 -2.91 -5.43 2.99
C PHE A 272 -1.61 -4.61 2.95
N MET A 273 -0.49 -5.30 2.68
CA MET A 273 0.84 -4.65 2.73
C MET A 273 0.97 -3.48 1.77
N HIS A 274 0.43 -3.64 0.55
CA HIS A 274 0.47 -2.67 -0.52
C HIS A 274 -0.89 -2.54 -1.19
N LEU A 275 -1.12 -1.46 -1.92
CA LEU A 275 -2.33 -1.24 -2.70
C LEU A 275 -2.57 -2.37 -3.71
N ASP A 276 -1.54 -2.85 -4.39
CA ASP A 276 -1.65 -3.91 -5.40
C ASP A 276 -2.00 -5.29 -4.83
N THR A 277 -1.89 -5.49 -3.53
CA THR A 277 -2.37 -6.71 -2.89
C THR A 277 -3.88 -6.72 -2.68
N VAL A 278 -4.53 -5.57 -2.77
CA VAL A 278 -5.96 -5.39 -2.52
C VAL A 278 -6.73 -4.73 -3.66
N PHE A 279 -6.02 -4.22 -4.67
CA PHE A 279 -6.61 -3.48 -5.78
C PHE A 279 -5.67 -3.46 -7.00
N THR A 280 -6.14 -3.94 -8.17
CA THR A 280 -5.39 -3.85 -9.43
C THR A 280 -6.32 -3.60 -10.62
N GLN A 281 -5.83 -2.83 -11.61
CA GLN A 281 -6.50 -2.64 -12.89
C GLN A 281 -6.22 -3.82 -13.82
N ILE A 282 -7.27 -4.36 -14.46
CA ILE A 282 -7.20 -5.57 -15.28
C ILE A 282 -7.74 -5.40 -16.70
N ASP A 283 -8.52 -4.33 -16.95
CA ASP A 283 -8.98 -3.93 -18.27
C ASP A 283 -9.19 -2.41 -18.29
N TYR A 284 -9.60 -1.86 -19.39
CA TYR A 284 -9.95 -0.44 -19.54
C TYR A 284 -10.94 0.03 -18.48
N ASP A 285 -11.95 -0.80 -18.22
CA ASP A 285 -13.12 -0.53 -17.39
C ASP A 285 -13.23 -1.47 -16.18
N LYS A 286 -12.25 -2.36 -15.95
CA LYS A 286 -12.33 -3.39 -14.90
C LYS A 286 -11.17 -3.34 -13.92
N PHE A 287 -11.53 -3.50 -12.66
CA PHE A 287 -10.58 -3.63 -11.55
C PHE A 287 -10.93 -4.83 -10.69
N THR A 288 -9.92 -5.50 -10.15
CA THR A 288 -10.14 -6.47 -9.07
C THR A 288 -9.79 -5.84 -7.73
N TYR A 289 -10.56 -6.17 -6.70
CA TYR A 289 -10.34 -5.61 -5.36
C TYR A 289 -10.66 -6.64 -4.26
N HIS A 290 -10.08 -6.40 -3.07
CA HIS A 290 -10.44 -7.15 -1.87
C HIS A 290 -11.55 -6.43 -1.09
N PRO A 291 -12.69 -7.11 -0.76
CA PRO A 291 -13.84 -6.46 -0.10
C PRO A 291 -13.50 -5.77 1.23
N GLY A 292 -12.49 -6.26 1.92
CA GLY A 292 -12.09 -5.73 3.23
C GLY A 292 -11.55 -4.29 3.24
N ILE A 293 -11.30 -3.68 2.07
CA ILE A 293 -10.88 -2.27 2.00
C ILE A 293 -12.07 -1.29 1.92
N MET A 294 -13.25 -1.74 1.46
CA MET A 294 -14.36 -0.85 1.09
C MET A 294 -14.93 -0.05 2.27
N ASP A 295 -15.02 -0.66 3.44
CA ASP A 295 -15.65 -0.01 4.61
C ASP A 295 -14.83 1.17 5.17
N THR A 296 -13.55 1.27 4.85
CA THR A 296 -12.61 2.23 5.43
C THR A 296 -11.82 3.01 4.40
N LEU A 297 -12.04 2.75 3.12
CA LEU A 297 -11.31 3.38 2.04
C LEU A 297 -11.55 4.88 2.01
N GLN A 298 -10.47 5.65 2.04
CA GLN A 298 -10.45 7.09 1.80
C GLN A 298 -9.53 7.35 0.61
N VAL A 299 -9.95 8.20 -0.30
CA VAL A 299 -9.13 8.58 -1.46
C VAL A 299 -8.92 10.09 -1.45
N PHE A 300 -7.68 10.50 -1.65
CA PHE A 300 -7.31 11.92 -1.73
C PHE A 300 -6.77 12.22 -3.12
N GLU A 301 -7.26 13.28 -3.74
CA GLU A 301 -6.72 13.85 -4.97
C GLU A 301 -5.62 14.84 -4.60
N ILE A 302 -4.47 14.71 -5.24
CA ILE A 302 -3.34 15.61 -5.12
C ILE A 302 -3.04 16.16 -6.51
N THR A 303 -3.04 17.49 -6.64
CA THR A 303 -2.69 18.23 -7.87
C THR A 303 -1.68 19.33 -7.55
N GLU A 304 -1.07 19.92 -8.58
CA GLU A 304 -0.15 21.03 -8.42
C GLU A 304 -0.84 22.21 -7.72
N GLY A 305 -0.16 22.83 -6.77
CA GLY A 305 -0.62 24.01 -6.06
C GLY A 305 -0.26 25.32 -6.76
N ASP A 306 -0.79 26.42 -6.26
CA ASP A 306 -0.65 27.74 -6.89
C ASP A 306 0.75 28.37 -6.67
N ILE A 307 1.46 27.98 -5.59
CA ILE A 307 2.74 28.61 -5.20
C ILE A 307 3.81 27.54 -5.00
N PRO A 308 4.74 27.36 -5.96
CA PRO A 308 5.85 26.43 -5.81
C PRO A 308 6.72 26.70 -4.57
N ASP A 309 7.25 25.64 -3.95
CA ASP A 309 8.14 25.67 -2.78
C ASP A 309 7.57 26.40 -1.54
N SER A 310 6.26 26.39 -1.37
CA SER A 310 5.54 26.93 -0.22
C SER A 310 4.66 25.87 0.44
N ASP A 311 3.94 26.21 1.50
CA ASP A 311 2.91 25.35 2.09
C ASP A 311 1.69 25.14 1.16
N GLU A 312 1.64 25.90 0.05
CA GLU A 312 0.60 25.86 -0.99
C GLU A 312 1.13 25.29 -2.32
N ASP A 313 2.17 24.44 -2.27
CA ASP A 313 2.76 23.82 -3.47
C ASP A 313 1.98 22.59 -3.96
N LEU A 314 1.07 22.05 -3.17
CA LEU A 314 0.15 20.98 -3.52
C LEU A 314 -1.29 21.31 -3.10
N ASN A 315 -2.23 21.01 -3.99
CA ASN A 315 -3.65 21.02 -3.66
C ASN A 315 -4.08 19.61 -3.29
N VAL A 316 -4.54 19.41 -2.06
CA VAL A 316 -4.97 18.11 -1.54
C VAL A 316 -6.42 18.18 -1.12
N LYS A 317 -7.26 17.28 -1.65
CA LYS A 317 -8.66 17.18 -1.26
C LYS A 317 -9.13 15.73 -1.17
N GLU A 318 -10.01 15.42 -0.22
CA GLU A 318 -10.68 14.12 -0.14
C GLU A 318 -11.70 13.99 -1.28
N VAL A 319 -11.66 12.88 -1.99
CA VAL A 319 -12.62 12.55 -3.05
C VAL A 319 -13.71 11.69 -2.47
N ASN A 320 -14.95 12.17 -2.52
CA ASN A 320 -16.11 11.44 -2.02
C ASN A 320 -16.79 10.66 -3.16
N GLY A 321 -17.33 9.49 -2.84
CA GLY A 321 -18.04 8.63 -3.78
C GLY A 321 -17.74 7.16 -3.52
N SER A 322 -18.39 6.26 -4.24
CA SER A 322 -17.98 4.86 -4.30
C SER A 322 -16.64 4.73 -5.05
N LEU A 323 -15.98 3.58 -4.93
CA LEU A 323 -14.72 3.33 -5.65
C LEU A 323 -14.94 3.45 -7.16
N GLU A 324 -16.07 2.94 -7.67
CA GLU A 324 -16.47 3.02 -9.06
C GLU A 324 -16.63 4.48 -9.50
N GLU A 325 -17.42 5.29 -8.78
CA GLU A 325 -17.64 6.71 -9.08
C GLU A 325 -16.33 7.51 -9.10
N ILE A 326 -15.43 7.21 -8.15
CA ILE A 326 -14.11 7.84 -8.12
C ILE A 326 -13.30 7.49 -9.37
N LEU A 327 -13.21 6.21 -9.73
CA LEU A 327 -12.45 5.77 -10.88
C LEU A 327 -13.06 6.26 -12.21
N GLU A 328 -14.39 6.25 -12.33
CA GLU A 328 -15.12 6.78 -13.48
C GLU A 328 -14.75 8.24 -13.77
N LYS A 329 -14.69 9.05 -12.73
CA LYS A 329 -14.32 10.47 -12.83
C LYS A 329 -12.95 10.68 -13.50
N TYR A 330 -11.94 9.87 -13.13
CA TYR A 330 -10.57 10.07 -13.61
C TYR A 330 -10.24 9.27 -14.88
N LEU A 331 -11.01 8.22 -15.18
CA LEU A 331 -10.81 7.39 -16.37
C LEU A 331 -11.79 7.69 -17.49
N GLY A 332 -12.82 8.50 -17.23
CA GLY A 332 -13.78 8.97 -18.23
C GLY A 332 -14.68 7.86 -18.80
N ARG A 333 -14.89 6.78 -18.07
CA ARG A 333 -15.70 5.62 -18.49
C ARG A 333 -16.35 4.94 -17.30
N GLU A 334 -17.46 4.24 -17.53
CA GLU A 334 -18.11 3.39 -16.53
C GLU A 334 -17.14 2.29 -16.06
N ILE A 335 -17.09 2.06 -14.75
CA ILE A 335 -16.13 1.15 -14.11
C ILE A 335 -16.85 -0.01 -13.44
N GLU A 336 -16.34 -1.20 -13.67
CA GLU A 336 -16.73 -2.43 -13.01
C GLU A 336 -15.64 -2.86 -12.02
N VAL A 337 -16.00 -3.03 -10.75
CA VAL A 337 -15.08 -3.56 -9.73
C VAL A 337 -15.46 -5.00 -9.38
N ILE A 338 -14.51 -5.92 -9.51
CA ILE A 338 -14.71 -7.36 -9.35
C ILE A 338 -14.13 -7.79 -8.01
N PRO A 339 -14.97 -8.25 -7.04
CA PRO A 339 -14.48 -8.65 -5.74
C PRO A 339 -13.72 -9.98 -5.78
N CYS A 340 -12.58 -10.06 -5.07
CA CYS A 340 -11.84 -11.29 -4.84
C CYS A 340 -12.77 -12.39 -4.33
N ALA A 341 -12.73 -13.57 -4.94
CA ALA A 341 -13.58 -14.73 -4.64
C ALA A 341 -15.09 -14.40 -4.54
N GLY A 342 -15.56 -13.44 -5.35
CA GLY A 342 -16.99 -13.02 -5.37
C GLY A 342 -17.47 -12.33 -4.10
N GLY A 343 -16.56 -11.90 -3.22
CA GLY A 343 -16.91 -11.20 -1.98
C GLY A 343 -17.34 -12.12 -0.83
N GLU A 344 -17.34 -13.46 -1.02
CA GLU A 344 -17.58 -14.38 0.10
C GLU A 344 -16.39 -14.31 1.08
N LYS A 345 -16.67 -14.01 2.35
CA LYS A 345 -15.67 -13.62 3.34
C LYS A 345 -14.52 -14.62 3.48
N ILE A 346 -14.82 -15.91 3.69
CA ILE A 346 -13.79 -16.92 3.94
C ILE A 346 -12.95 -17.16 2.68
N SER A 347 -13.60 -17.26 1.54
CA SER A 347 -12.93 -17.47 0.25
C SER A 347 -12.08 -16.26 -0.13
N SER A 348 -12.60 -15.04 0.08
CA SER A 348 -11.85 -13.80 -0.16
C SER A 348 -10.61 -13.70 0.72
N GLU A 349 -10.71 -13.98 2.03
CA GLU A 349 -9.57 -13.98 2.94
C GLU A 349 -8.52 -15.05 2.56
N ARG A 350 -8.95 -16.24 2.12
CA ARG A 350 -8.05 -17.33 1.68
C ARG A 350 -7.33 -17.00 0.38
N GLU A 351 -8.06 -16.51 -0.63
CA GLU A 351 -7.45 -16.18 -1.93
C GLU A 351 -6.63 -14.89 -1.84
N GLN A 352 -7.03 -13.93 -0.98
CA GLN A 352 -6.18 -12.77 -0.65
C GLN A 352 -4.85 -13.20 -0.03
N TRP A 353 -4.84 -14.20 0.86
CA TRP A 353 -3.60 -14.74 1.42
C TRP A 353 -2.66 -15.33 0.36
N ASN A 354 -3.19 -15.71 -0.80
CA ASN A 354 -2.47 -16.19 -1.96
C ASN A 354 -2.43 -15.17 -3.09
N ASP A 355 -2.53 -13.89 -2.76
CA ASP A 355 -2.40 -12.77 -3.69
C ASP A 355 -3.43 -12.79 -4.85
N GLY A 356 -4.70 -13.15 -4.54
CA GLY A 356 -5.78 -13.30 -5.53
C GLY A 356 -6.13 -12.03 -6.29
N THR A 357 -5.86 -10.85 -5.72
CA THR A 357 -6.01 -9.54 -6.38
C THR A 357 -4.72 -8.99 -6.97
N ASN A 358 -3.55 -9.62 -6.71
CA ASN A 358 -2.26 -9.18 -7.24
C ASN A 358 -2.01 -9.72 -8.65
N THR A 359 -2.86 -9.30 -9.59
CA THR A 359 -2.85 -9.75 -10.99
C THR A 359 -1.90 -8.94 -11.84
N LEU A 360 -1.17 -9.58 -12.75
CA LEU A 360 -0.38 -8.89 -13.77
C LEU A 360 -1.19 -8.80 -15.07
N CYS A 361 -1.70 -7.61 -15.39
CA CYS A 361 -2.29 -7.35 -16.68
C CYS A 361 -1.17 -7.20 -17.73
N ILE A 362 -1.18 -8.03 -18.79
CA ILE A 362 -0.18 -8.00 -19.87
C ILE A 362 -0.70 -7.34 -21.14
N ALA A 363 -2.00 -7.22 -21.28
CA ALA A 363 -2.73 -6.43 -22.28
C ALA A 363 -4.15 -6.21 -21.75
N PRO A 364 -4.93 -5.22 -22.23
CA PRO A 364 -6.29 -5.00 -21.77
C PRO A 364 -7.11 -6.29 -21.78
N GLY A 365 -7.70 -6.65 -20.65
CA GLY A 365 -8.49 -7.88 -20.49
C GLY A 365 -7.68 -9.19 -20.48
N VAL A 366 -6.34 -9.14 -20.45
CA VAL A 366 -5.47 -10.34 -20.42
C VAL A 366 -4.60 -10.30 -19.17
N VAL A 367 -4.84 -11.21 -18.24
CA VAL A 367 -4.18 -11.25 -16.94
C VAL A 367 -3.40 -12.53 -16.70
N VAL A 368 -2.25 -12.42 -16.05
CA VAL A 368 -1.47 -13.54 -15.50
C VAL A 368 -1.73 -13.59 -14.00
N VAL A 369 -2.12 -14.76 -13.51
CA VAL A 369 -2.56 -15.00 -12.13
C VAL A 369 -2.02 -16.30 -11.59
N TYR A 370 -2.03 -16.48 -10.28
CA TYR A 370 -1.71 -17.77 -9.66
C TYR A 370 -2.87 -18.76 -9.79
N ASP A 371 -2.56 -20.00 -10.14
CA ASP A 371 -3.51 -21.11 -10.34
C ASP A 371 -4.32 -21.47 -9.09
N ARG A 372 -3.77 -21.22 -7.90
CA ARG A 372 -4.41 -21.56 -6.62
C ARG A 372 -5.58 -20.65 -6.22
N ASN A 373 -5.77 -19.52 -6.92
CA ASN A 373 -6.89 -18.58 -6.70
C ASN A 373 -8.07 -18.90 -7.63
N ASN A 374 -8.49 -20.17 -7.63
CA ASN A 374 -9.39 -20.72 -8.62
C ASN A 374 -10.80 -20.10 -8.61
N ILE A 375 -11.28 -19.58 -7.48
CA ILE A 375 -12.60 -18.92 -7.40
C ILE A 375 -12.51 -17.56 -8.09
N THR A 376 -11.54 -16.73 -7.72
CA THR A 376 -11.30 -15.42 -8.37
C THR A 376 -11.02 -15.61 -9.87
N ASN A 377 -10.16 -16.57 -10.24
CA ASN A 377 -9.82 -16.83 -11.64
C ASN A 377 -11.05 -17.18 -12.49
N ASN A 378 -11.99 -17.97 -11.95
CA ASN A 378 -13.22 -18.30 -12.65
C ASN A 378 -14.14 -17.08 -12.79
N ILE A 379 -14.27 -16.28 -11.74
CA ILE A 379 -15.05 -15.03 -11.78
C ILE A 379 -14.47 -14.08 -12.85
N LEU A 380 -13.16 -13.92 -12.90
CA LEU A 380 -12.52 -13.09 -13.95
C LEU A 380 -12.84 -13.58 -15.36
N ARG A 381 -12.89 -14.92 -15.58
CA ARG A 381 -13.33 -15.51 -16.87
C ARG A 381 -14.81 -15.23 -17.18
N GLU A 382 -15.69 -15.30 -16.17
CA GLU A 382 -17.11 -14.98 -16.31
C GLU A 382 -17.33 -13.51 -16.70
N HIS A 383 -16.45 -12.61 -16.25
CA HIS A 383 -16.43 -11.18 -16.65
C HIS A 383 -15.69 -10.92 -17.99
N GLY A 384 -15.38 -11.98 -18.75
CA GLY A 384 -14.86 -11.89 -20.11
C GLY A 384 -13.34 -11.73 -20.23
N LEU A 385 -12.58 -11.84 -19.12
CA LEU A 385 -11.13 -11.72 -19.16
C LEU A 385 -10.45 -13.01 -19.64
N LYS A 386 -9.35 -12.86 -20.37
CA LYS A 386 -8.44 -13.95 -20.68
C LYS A 386 -7.49 -14.17 -19.49
N VAL A 387 -7.74 -15.22 -18.75
CA VAL A 387 -6.96 -15.57 -17.55
C VAL A 387 -5.90 -16.62 -17.89
N ILE A 388 -4.64 -16.29 -17.69
CA ILE A 388 -3.48 -17.16 -17.87
C ILE A 388 -2.97 -17.54 -16.48
N GLU A 389 -3.11 -18.80 -16.14
CA GLU A 389 -2.70 -19.33 -14.84
C GLU A 389 -1.22 -19.79 -14.88
N VAL A 390 -0.50 -19.52 -13.80
CA VAL A 390 0.85 -20.00 -13.55
C VAL A 390 0.91 -20.71 -12.20
N SER A 391 1.75 -21.72 -12.10
CA SER A 391 1.95 -22.48 -10.87
C SER A 391 2.55 -21.61 -9.76
N SER A 392 2.17 -21.86 -8.50
CA SER A 392 2.46 -20.94 -7.41
C SER A 392 2.64 -21.57 -6.03
N ALA A 393 2.82 -22.89 -5.95
CA ALA A 393 2.90 -23.58 -4.67
C ALA A 393 4.03 -23.06 -3.76
N GLU A 394 5.16 -22.71 -4.36
CA GLU A 394 6.34 -22.24 -3.65
C GLU A 394 6.52 -20.71 -3.72
N LEU A 395 6.24 -20.06 -4.87
CA LEU A 395 6.39 -18.62 -5.02
C LEU A 395 5.44 -17.83 -4.10
N SER A 396 4.21 -18.31 -3.92
CA SER A 396 3.23 -17.64 -3.05
C SER A 396 3.60 -17.65 -1.56
N ARG A 397 4.59 -18.45 -1.13
CA ARG A 397 5.07 -18.48 0.27
C ARG A 397 5.76 -17.17 0.69
N GLY A 398 6.27 -16.40 -0.28
CA GLY A 398 6.85 -15.08 -0.03
C GLY A 398 5.82 -13.95 0.07
N ARG A 399 4.54 -14.22 -0.19
CA ARG A 399 3.47 -13.23 -0.12
C ARG A 399 3.63 -12.11 -1.15
N GLY A 400 3.54 -12.49 -2.41
CA GLY A 400 3.49 -11.59 -3.56
C GLY A 400 3.09 -12.35 -4.82
N GLY A 401 2.21 -11.78 -5.62
CA GLY A 401 1.68 -12.37 -6.84
C GLY A 401 2.47 -12.02 -8.10
N PRO A 402 1.94 -12.35 -9.28
CA PRO A 402 2.58 -12.06 -10.56
C PRO A 402 2.91 -10.59 -10.79
N ARG A 403 2.10 -9.64 -10.25
CA ARG A 403 2.41 -8.22 -10.33
C ARG A 403 3.63 -7.86 -9.48
N CYS A 404 3.70 -8.34 -8.26
CA CYS A 404 4.85 -8.10 -7.36
C CYS A 404 6.16 -8.63 -7.95
N MET A 405 6.12 -9.79 -8.63
CA MET A 405 7.30 -10.41 -9.27
C MET A 405 7.79 -9.69 -10.52
N SER A 406 7.12 -8.62 -10.94
CA SER A 406 7.40 -7.98 -12.24
C SER A 406 7.47 -6.46 -12.11
N MET A 407 8.53 -5.85 -12.68
CA MET A 407 8.60 -4.42 -12.89
C MET A 407 8.53 -4.13 -14.39
N PRO A 408 7.42 -3.57 -14.91
CA PRO A 408 7.32 -3.16 -16.30
C PRO A 408 8.34 -2.08 -16.63
N LEU A 409 9.01 -2.23 -17.75
CA LEU A 409 9.91 -1.20 -18.31
C LEU A 409 9.25 -0.50 -19.49
N ILE A 410 8.56 -1.26 -20.35
CA ILE A 410 7.89 -0.71 -21.52
C ILE A 410 6.51 -1.34 -21.66
N ARG A 411 5.50 -0.47 -21.73
CA ARG A 411 4.14 -0.78 -22.20
C ARG A 411 3.81 0.08 -23.39
N GLU A 412 2.99 -0.41 -24.32
CA GLU A 412 2.39 0.41 -25.36
C GLU A 412 1.37 1.37 -24.73
N ASP A 413 1.32 2.58 -25.25
CA ASP A 413 0.28 3.53 -24.85
C ASP A 413 -1.09 3.00 -25.28
N ILE A 414 -2.11 3.30 -24.48
CA ILE A 414 -3.51 2.95 -24.75
C ILE A 414 -4.29 4.18 -25.18
N GLU A 415 -5.46 3.95 -25.79
CA GLU A 415 -6.41 5.03 -26.04
C GLU A 415 -7.02 5.47 -24.70
N GLU A 416 -6.80 6.74 -24.36
CA GLU A 416 -7.30 7.35 -23.13
C GLU A 416 -8.50 8.23 -23.46
N LEU A 417 -9.52 8.20 -22.60
CA LEU A 417 -10.62 9.16 -22.65
C LEU A 417 -10.24 10.36 -21.79
N GLU A 418 -10.67 11.54 -22.21
CA GLU A 418 -10.51 12.74 -21.38
C GLU A 418 -11.30 12.54 -20.08
N PRO A 419 -10.73 12.91 -18.93
CA PRO A 419 -11.46 12.95 -17.67
C PRO A 419 -12.74 13.79 -17.84
N ASN A 420 -13.81 13.41 -17.17
CA ASN A 420 -15.07 14.14 -17.23
C ASN A 420 -14.92 15.49 -16.49
N LYS A 421 -14.29 16.46 -17.16
CA LYS A 421 -13.98 17.80 -16.60
C LYS A 421 -15.23 18.63 -16.31
N GLU A 422 -16.39 18.29 -16.89
CA GLU A 422 -17.64 18.99 -16.57
C GLU A 422 -18.09 18.71 -15.13
N GLU A 423 -17.87 17.52 -14.59
CA GLU A 423 -18.06 17.25 -13.16
C GLU A 423 -16.97 17.87 -12.27
N MET A 424 -15.75 18.08 -12.78
CA MET A 424 -14.70 18.76 -12.01
C MET A 424 -14.98 20.25 -11.78
N LEU A 425 -15.76 20.90 -12.63
CA LEU A 425 -16.13 22.31 -12.49
C LEU A 425 -17.52 22.51 -11.84
N GLU A 426 -18.34 21.46 -11.73
CA GLU A 426 -19.67 21.56 -11.11
C GLU A 426 -19.65 21.44 -9.58
N THR A 427 -18.52 21.14 -8.96
CA THR A 427 -18.47 20.97 -7.50
C THR A 427 -18.52 22.30 -6.72
N ILE A 428 -18.62 23.46 -7.37
CA ILE A 428 -18.93 24.73 -6.69
C ILE A 428 -19.85 25.57 -7.56
N LYS A 429 -21.05 25.11 -7.85
CA LYS A 429 -22.15 26.03 -8.19
C LYS A 429 -22.86 26.41 -6.89
N ILE A 430 -23.15 27.71 -6.77
CA ILE A 430 -23.94 28.31 -5.67
C ILE A 430 -25.24 27.53 -5.40
N GLU A 431 -25.72 26.73 -6.33
CA GLU A 431 -26.90 25.88 -6.21
C GLU A 431 -26.70 24.65 -5.30
N ASP A 432 -25.47 24.10 -5.20
CA ASP A 432 -25.17 23.02 -4.24
C ASP A 432 -24.93 23.60 -2.83
N PHE A 433 -24.45 24.82 -2.72
CA PHE A 433 -24.49 25.56 -1.46
C PHE A 433 -25.93 25.78 -0.99
N ILE A 434 -26.88 25.88 -1.91
CA ILE A 434 -28.33 25.98 -1.61
C ILE A 434 -28.94 24.61 -1.30
N LYS A 435 -28.43 23.49 -1.87
CA LYS A 435 -28.84 22.14 -1.46
C LYS A 435 -28.33 21.78 -0.08
N VAL A 436 -27.10 22.15 0.28
CA VAL A 436 -26.58 22.04 1.66
C VAL A 436 -27.41 22.92 2.62
N GLN A 437 -27.93 24.05 2.17
CA GLN A 437 -28.89 24.84 2.97
C GLN A 437 -30.29 24.21 3.01
N ASN A 438 -30.68 23.33 2.11
CA ASN A 438 -31.95 22.59 2.18
C ASN A 438 -31.91 21.41 3.17
N ILE A 439 -30.74 20.93 3.58
CA ILE A 439 -30.55 20.03 4.74
C ILE A 439 -31.01 20.71 6.04
N ASN A 440 -31.01 22.02 6.10
CA ASN A 440 -31.56 22.81 7.22
C ASN A 440 -33.09 22.73 7.42
N LYS A 441 -33.80 21.85 6.71
CA LYS A 441 -35.24 21.60 6.93
C LYS A 441 -35.54 20.39 7.81
N ILE A 442 -34.55 19.57 8.16
CA ILE A 442 -34.75 18.46 9.08
C ILE A 442 -34.64 19.01 10.49
N ASP A 443 -35.77 19.20 11.14
CA ASP A 443 -35.86 19.62 12.55
C ASP A 443 -36.25 18.43 13.42
N LEU A 444 -35.29 17.89 14.15
CA LEU A 444 -35.45 16.77 15.06
C LEU A 444 -35.63 17.22 16.53
N ARG A 445 -35.75 18.53 16.80
CA ARG A 445 -35.90 19.08 18.15
C ARG A 445 -37.17 18.54 18.83
N GLY A 446 -37.01 18.10 20.06
CA GLY A 446 -38.09 17.55 20.86
C GLY A 446 -38.51 16.13 20.49
N ARG A 447 -37.83 15.48 19.53
CA ARG A 447 -38.05 14.08 19.18
C ARG A 447 -37.15 13.16 20.00
N ASN A 448 -37.70 12.03 20.44
CA ASN A 448 -36.96 11.01 21.17
C ASN A 448 -36.49 9.94 20.22
N PHE A 449 -35.22 9.56 20.29
CA PHE A 449 -34.66 8.50 19.47
C PHE A 449 -34.85 7.14 20.15
N LEU A 450 -36.03 6.53 19.98
CA LEU A 450 -36.38 5.26 20.63
C LEU A 450 -36.15 4.05 19.74
N LYS A 451 -36.42 4.17 18.45
CA LYS A 451 -36.17 3.12 17.45
C LYS A 451 -35.99 3.72 16.07
N LEU A 452 -35.25 3.04 15.20
CA LEU A 452 -34.97 3.49 13.82
C LEU A 452 -36.26 3.67 12.99
N LEU A 453 -37.28 2.85 13.22
CA LEU A 453 -38.57 2.92 12.49
C LEU A 453 -39.36 4.21 12.73
N ASP A 454 -39.00 5.00 13.74
CA ASP A 454 -39.64 6.30 14.03
C ASP A 454 -39.09 7.43 13.15
N TYR A 455 -38.08 7.13 12.29
CA TYR A 455 -37.36 8.09 11.47
C TYR A 455 -37.41 7.69 10.00
N THR A 456 -37.44 8.69 9.11
CA THR A 456 -37.33 8.45 7.66
C THR A 456 -35.88 8.14 7.29
N PRO A 457 -35.63 7.51 6.12
CA PRO A 457 -34.26 7.28 5.63
C PRO A 457 -33.43 8.57 5.55
N GLU A 458 -34.05 9.70 5.15
CA GLU A 458 -33.40 11.01 5.06
C GLU A 458 -32.99 11.54 6.45
N GLU A 459 -33.84 11.38 7.46
CA GLU A 459 -33.53 11.76 8.84
C GLU A 459 -32.41 10.90 9.44
N ILE A 460 -32.39 9.59 9.14
CA ILE A 460 -31.30 8.71 9.56
C ILE A 460 -29.99 9.11 8.88
N ARG A 461 -30.01 9.38 7.58
CA ARG A 461 -28.83 9.85 6.84
C ARG A 461 -28.29 11.16 7.44
N TYR A 462 -29.17 12.11 7.72
CA TYR A 462 -28.81 13.34 8.39
C TYR A 462 -28.09 13.10 9.73
N LEU A 463 -28.58 12.16 10.56
CA LEU A 463 -27.96 11.82 11.85
C LEU A 463 -26.58 11.17 11.66
N LEU A 464 -26.39 10.35 10.63
CA LEU A 464 -25.10 9.75 10.28
C LEU A 464 -24.09 10.80 9.80
N ASP A 465 -24.53 11.71 8.92
CA ASP A 465 -23.71 12.81 8.41
C ASP A 465 -23.30 13.77 9.55
N LEU A 466 -24.23 14.11 10.44
CA LEU A 466 -23.93 14.90 11.65
C LEU A 466 -22.92 14.21 12.56
N SER A 467 -23.06 12.89 12.73
CA SER A 467 -22.13 12.08 13.53
C SER A 467 -20.73 12.06 12.91
N LYS A 468 -20.64 11.97 11.57
CA LYS A 468 -19.38 12.05 10.83
C LYS A 468 -18.72 13.43 11.02
N ASP A 469 -19.47 14.52 10.81
CA ASP A 469 -18.98 15.89 10.99
C ASP A 469 -18.41 16.14 12.40
N LEU A 470 -19.14 15.72 13.44
CA LEU A 470 -18.67 15.87 14.82
C LEU A 470 -17.41 15.04 15.11
N LYS A 471 -17.33 13.82 14.56
CA LYS A 471 -16.15 12.96 14.68
C LYS A 471 -14.92 13.57 13.99
N ASP A 472 -15.11 14.16 12.82
CA ASP A 472 -14.04 14.83 12.07
C ASP A 472 -13.58 16.10 12.79
N LYS A 473 -14.48 16.91 13.31
CA LYS A 473 -14.14 18.06 14.15
C LYS A 473 -13.29 17.66 15.36
N LYS A 474 -13.67 16.56 16.03
CA LYS A 474 -12.89 16.02 17.15
C LYS A 474 -11.47 15.61 16.71
N ARG A 475 -11.33 14.86 15.62
CA ARG A 475 -10.04 14.44 15.09
C ARG A 475 -9.13 15.63 14.73
N ARG A 476 -9.72 16.69 14.19
CA ARG A 476 -9.01 17.90 13.76
C ARG A 476 -8.77 18.90 14.90
N GLY A 477 -9.18 18.58 16.13
CA GLY A 477 -9.08 19.50 17.28
C GLY A 477 -9.94 20.76 17.16
N ILE A 478 -10.95 20.75 16.28
CA ILE A 478 -11.87 21.88 16.11
C ILE A 478 -12.88 21.88 17.26
N GLU A 479 -12.96 22.98 18.01
CA GLU A 479 -13.90 23.11 19.10
C GLU A 479 -15.34 23.08 18.59
N HIS A 480 -16.18 22.21 19.20
CA HIS A 480 -17.58 22.00 18.80
C HIS A 480 -18.54 21.82 19.98
N ARG A 481 -18.41 22.67 21.01
CA ARG A 481 -19.21 22.66 22.23
C ARG A 481 -20.62 23.21 22.00
N TYR A 482 -21.39 22.60 21.10
CA TYR A 482 -22.70 23.07 20.65
C TYR A 482 -23.80 22.94 21.73
N LEU A 483 -23.57 22.13 22.76
CA LEU A 483 -24.54 21.84 23.81
C LEU A 483 -24.06 22.34 25.18
N SER A 484 -23.28 23.42 25.23
CA SER A 484 -22.85 24.07 26.48
C SER A 484 -24.05 24.48 27.32
N GLY A 485 -24.02 24.13 28.62
CA GLY A 485 -25.10 24.38 29.55
C GLY A 485 -26.22 23.32 29.53
N LYS A 486 -26.16 22.31 28.67
CA LYS A 486 -27.06 21.16 28.68
C LYS A 486 -26.50 20.03 29.53
N ASN A 487 -27.41 19.21 30.11
CA ASN A 487 -27.05 18.07 30.94
C ASN A 487 -27.72 16.79 30.46
N ILE A 488 -26.96 15.70 30.43
CA ILE A 488 -27.48 14.38 30.11
C ILE A 488 -27.24 13.40 31.24
N VAL A 489 -28.21 12.52 31.50
CA VAL A 489 -28.06 11.41 32.43
C VAL A 489 -27.97 10.10 31.65
N LEU A 490 -26.99 9.28 31.99
CA LEU A 490 -26.77 7.94 31.45
C LEU A 490 -27.28 6.90 32.44
N LEU A 491 -28.36 6.22 32.11
CA LEU A 491 -29.04 5.25 32.95
C LEU A 491 -28.89 3.85 32.37
N PHE A 492 -28.05 3.02 33.01
CA PHE A 492 -27.70 1.72 32.48
C PHE A 492 -28.15 0.60 33.44
N GLU A 493 -29.21 -0.13 33.09
CA GLU A 493 -29.57 -1.36 33.80
C GLU A 493 -28.61 -2.51 33.43
N LYS A 494 -28.12 -2.53 32.16
CA LYS A 494 -27.13 -3.47 31.68
C LYS A 494 -25.78 -2.79 31.58
N THR A 495 -24.80 -3.26 32.35
CA THR A 495 -23.44 -2.71 32.33
C THR A 495 -22.79 -2.77 30.96
N SER A 496 -22.11 -1.71 30.54
CA SER A 496 -21.35 -1.63 29.30
C SER A 496 -20.29 -0.56 29.39
N THR A 497 -19.03 -0.96 29.45
CA THR A 497 -17.91 -0.04 29.51
C THR A 497 -17.83 0.83 28.26
N ARG A 498 -17.85 0.21 27.07
CA ARG A 498 -17.68 0.92 25.79
C ARG A 498 -18.79 1.92 25.52
N THR A 499 -20.06 1.52 25.66
CA THR A 499 -21.20 2.41 25.40
C THR A 499 -21.23 3.57 26.42
N ARG A 500 -20.97 3.28 27.68
CA ARG A 500 -20.87 4.30 28.71
C ARG A 500 -19.81 5.35 28.36
N CYS A 501 -18.56 4.91 28.14
CA CYS A 501 -17.46 5.83 27.82
C CYS A 501 -17.72 6.61 26.53
N ALA A 502 -18.38 6.03 25.52
CA ALA A 502 -18.73 6.74 24.29
C ALA A 502 -19.69 7.91 24.54
N PHE A 503 -20.75 7.69 25.32
CA PHE A 503 -21.69 8.76 25.67
C PHE A 503 -21.08 9.81 26.63
N GLU A 504 -20.27 9.39 27.60
CA GLU A 504 -19.58 10.33 28.51
C GLU A 504 -18.65 11.25 27.70
N VAL A 505 -17.82 10.68 26.83
CA VAL A 505 -16.88 11.45 26.01
C VAL A 505 -17.60 12.34 25.00
N ALA A 506 -18.63 11.83 24.30
CA ALA A 506 -19.40 12.63 23.35
C ALA A 506 -20.10 13.83 24.04
N GLY A 507 -20.67 13.61 25.24
CA GLY A 507 -21.27 14.68 26.00
C GLY A 507 -20.25 15.76 26.40
N MET A 508 -19.08 15.36 26.88
CA MET A 508 -17.99 16.28 27.24
C MET A 508 -17.48 17.07 26.03
N ASP A 509 -17.30 16.43 24.90
CA ASP A 509 -16.85 17.09 23.65
C ASP A 509 -17.86 18.16 23.18
N LEU A 510 -19.14 17.86 23.31
CA LEU A 510 -20.23 18.80 23.00
C LEU A 510 -20.45 19.87 24.05
N GLY A 511 -19.73 19.84 25.19
CA GLY A 511 -19.83 20.81 26.27
C GLY A 511 -20.96 20.55 27.27
N MET A 512 -21.52 19.33 27.31
CA MET A 512 -22.58 18.94 28.24
C MET A 512 -22.04 18.56 29.62
N GLY A 513 -22.87 18.73 30.66
CA GLY A 513 -22.73 18.01 31.92
C GLY A 513 -23.23 16.57 31.77
N VAL A 514 -22.43 15.59 32.22
CA VAL A 514 -22.78 14.16 32.10
C VAL A 514 -22.87 13.54 33.50
N THR A 515 -23.99 12.89 33.81
CA THR A 515 -24.19 12.14 35.04
C THR A 515 -24.42 10.66 34.70
N TYR A 516 -23.67 9.77 35.32
CA TYR A 516 -23.90 8.34 35.24
C TYR A 516 -24.64 7.83 36.46
N LEU A 517 -25.74 7.11 36.25
CA LEU A 517 -26.51 6.45 37.32
C LEU A 517 -26.34 4.93 37.19
N ASP A 518 -25.64 4.35 38.16
CA ASP A 518 -25.51 2.92 38.29
C ASP A 518 -26.80 2.31 38.88
N PRO A 519 -27.32 1.19 38.37
CA PRO A 519 -28.50 0.53 38.89
C PRO A 519 -28.37 0.13 40.36
N GLY A 520 -27.15 -0.23 40.76
CA GLY A 520 -26.84 -0.59 42.15
C GLY A 520 -26.94 0.60 43.12
N ALA A 521 -26.61 1.77 42.64
CA ALA A 521 -26.61 3.03 43.43
C ALA A 521 -27.91 3.83 43.33
N SER A 522 -28.83 3.49 42.42
CA SER A 522 -30.11 4.16 42.24
C SER A 522 -31.24 3.49 43.05
N GLN A 523 -32.27 4.24 43.33
CA GLN A 523 -33.50 3.74 43.99
C GLN A 523 -34.58 3.32 42.99
N MET A 524 -34.29 3.40 41.67
CA MET A 524 -35.21 3.07 40.60
C MET A 524 -35.64 1.61 40.66
N GLY A 525 -36.92 1.37 40.59
CA GLY A 525 -37.53 0.04 40.72
C GLY A 525 -37.44 -0.60 42.10
N LYS A 526 -36.89 0.10 43.10
CA LYS A 526 -36.79 -0.36 44.50
C LYS A 526 -37.72 0.44 45.43
N LYS A 527 -37.41 1.70 45.71
CA LYS A 527 -38.20 2.60 46.55
C LYS A 527 -38.98 3.61 45.71
N GLU A 528 -38.59 3.84 44.49
CA GLU A 528 -39.28 4.72 43.55
C GLU A 528 -39.79 3.90 42.35
N SER A 529 -40.96 4.25 41.82
CA SER A 529 -41.43 3.66 40.58
C SER A 529 -40.60 4.17 39.41
N ILE A 530 -40.46 3.35 38.36
CA ILE A 530 -39.76 3.74 37.11
C ILE A 530 -40.36 5.02 36.55
N SER A 531 -41.72 5.16 36.61
CA SER A 531 -42.46 6.34 36.15
C SER A 531 -42.08 7.62 36.94
N ASP A 532 -41.91 7.51 38.25
CA ASP A 532 -41.55 8.67 39.06
C ASP A 532 -40.10 9.05 38.87
N THR A 533 -39.20 8.06 38.81
CA THR A 533 -37.80 8.32 38.46
C THR A 533 -37.66 9.00 37.10
N ALA A 534 -38.39 8.52 36.06
CA ALA A 534 -38.36 9.12 34.73
C ALA A 534 -38.87 10.57 34.74
N LYS A 535 -39.94 10.88 35.51
CA LYS A 535 -40.46 12.25 35.64
C LYS A 535 -39.48 13.18 36.35
N VAL A 536 -38.80 12.69 37.38
CA VAL A 536 -37.80 13.49 38.13
C VAL A 536 -36.60 13.77 37.23
N LEU A 537 -36.03 12.73 36.60
CA LEU A 537 -34.87 12.89 35.71
C LEU A 537 -35.20 13.76 34.49
N GLY A 538 -36.39 13.61 33.88
CA GLY A 538 -36.83 14.43 32.76
C GLY A 538 -37.07 15.91 33.10
N ARG A 539 -37.14 16.28 34.40
CA ARG A 539 -37.18 17.69 34.86
C ARG A 539 -35.81 18.25 35.21
N MET A 540 -34.83 17.37 35.46
CA MET A 540 -33.48 17.77 35.89
C MET A 540 -32.50 17.80 34.73
N TYR A 541 -32.69 16.94 33.74
CA TYR A 541 -31.77 16.75 32.60
C TYR A 541 -32.45 17.11 31.29
N ASP A 542 -31.63 17.60 30.32
CA ASP A 542 -32.06 17.88 28.95
C ASP A 542 -32.17 16.63 28.11
N GLY A 543 -31.44 15.57 28.48
CA GLY A 543 -31.46 14.29 27.81
C GLY A 543 -31.28 13.11 28.77
N ILE A 544 -31.88 11.98 28.41
CA ILE A 544 -31.75 10.70 29.14
C ILE A 544 -31.32 9.64 28.11
N GLU A 545 -30.16 9.03 28.31
CA GLU A 545 -29.76 7.82 27.65
C GLU A 545 -30.09 6.61 28.52
N TYR A 546 -30.87 5.68 27.97
CA TYR A 546 -31.29 4.50 28.73
C TYR A 546 -30.85 3.21 28.00
N ARG A 547 -30.15 2.37 28.73
CA ARG A 547 -29.78 1.03 28.32
C ARG A 547 -30.35 -0.03 29.25
N GLY A 548 -31.41 -0.70 28.79
CA GLY A 548 -32.09 -1.79 29.51
C GLY A 548 -31.78 -3.19 28.95
N TYR A 549 -32.53 -4.14 29.41
CA TYR A 549 -32.53 -5.54 28.91
C TYR A 549 -33.43 -5.69 27.69
#